data_1ebc4140c76ebf4f0ff5eb920cab4f5c
#
_entry.id   1ebc4140c76ebf4f0ff5eb920cab4f5c
#
_cell.length_a   1.000
_cell.length_b   1.000
_cell.length_c   1.000
_cell.angle_alpha   90.00
_cell.angle_beta   90.00
_cell.angle_gamma   90.00
#
_symmetry.space_group_name_H-M   'P 1'
#
loop_
_entity.id
_entity.type
_entity.pdbx_description
1 polymer ?
#
loop_
_entity_poly.entity_id
_entity_poly.type
_entity_poly.pdbx_seq_one_letter_code
_entity_poly.pdbx_strand_id
1 'polypeptide(L)'
;MSANKHANSANQLIEHTAATPCFRDRLKRIGDGLVVFDHIVEPAQSFICALISEHLIAHSDRRLWILTKDLLSQERLAQGLRLWSKEPLFFPDLEQISSSKTLPDQEIYAERLGALKSIYDSEKKARIVIAMAKSLEEKVPSPATLESQKISLSKGQCISLEKLVIKLENISYERSSIVTERGQYALRGGIIDVFPLQSSDPVRIEFFGDEIDSIREFDIDSQSSINLIESMQALSGEVRKTQSLLEEYISTSDIIISIGDAQHKCDVYITEDAEDRGGEEDFSAAGGRQI
;
A
#
# COMPACT_ATOMS: atom_id res chain seq x y z
N MET A 1 22.57 -11.48 14.59
CA MET A 1 22.53 -12.96 14.49
C MET A 1 21.19 -13.60 14.92
N SER A 2 20.45 -13.05 15.88
CA SER A 2 19.16 -13.59 16.35
C SER A 2 18.02 -13.48 15.32
N ALA A 3 17.83 -12.33 14.68
CA ALA A 3 16.73 -12.09 13.73
C ALA A 3 16.74 -13.05 12.52
N ASN A 4 17.92 -13.34 11.98
CA ASN A 4 18.07 -14.23 10.83
C ASN A 4 17.72 -15.71 11.17
N LYS A 5 17.85 -16.10 12.43
CA LYS A 5 17.54 -17.45 12.92
C LYS A 5 16.03 -17.65 13.09
N HIS A 6 15.31 -16.60 13.53
CA HIS A 6 13.85 -16.63 13.66
C HIS A 6 13.15 -16.63 12.30
N ALA A 7 13.60 -15.80 11.36
CA ALA A 7 13.06 -15.78 9.99
C ALA A 7 13.22 -17.15 9.29
N ASN A 8 14.35 -17.83 9.50
CA ASN A 8 14.60 -19.15 8.91
C ASN A 8 13.66 -20.22 9.51
N SER A 9 13.37 -20.16 10.81
CA SER A 9 12.44 -21.09 11.48
C SER A 9 10.98 -20.84 11.06
N ALA A 10 10.57 -19.59 10.88
CA ALA A 10 9.23 -19.23 10.42
C ALA A 10 8.98 -19.75 8.99
N ASN A 11 9.93 -19.53 8.08
CA ASN A 11 9.83 -20.02 6.70
C ASN A 11 9.77 -21.56 6.64
N GLN A 12 10.59 -22.26 7.43
CA GLN A 12 10.55 -23.72 7.50
C GLN A 12 9.18 -24.24 7.97
N LEU A 13 8.54 -23.58 8.93
CA LEU A 13 7.20 -23.96 9.40
C LEU A 13 6.16 -23.77 8.30
N ILE A 14 6.22 -22.64 7.58
CA ILE A 14 5.32 -22.36 6.46
C ILE A 14 5.49 -23.42 5.36
N GLU A 15 6.71 -23.71 4.94
CA GLU A 15 7.01 -24.71 3.91
C GLU A 15 6.52 -26.12 4.32
N HIS A 16 6.81 -26.52 5.56
CA HIS A 16 6.37 -27.82 6.07
C HIS A 16 4.85 -27.94 6.10
N THR A 17 4.15 -26.89 6.55
CA THR A 17 2.69 -26.88 6.60
C THR A 17 2.08 -26.88 5.19
N ALA A 18 2.64 -26.09 4.25
CA ALA A 18 2.20 -26.07 2.85
C ALA A 18 2.33 -27.45 2.17
N ALA A 19 3.33 -28.24 2.56
CA ALA A 19 3.56 -29.58 2.00
C ALA A 19 2.57 -30.63 2.52
N THR A 20 1.84 -30.38 3.63
CA THR A 20 0.86 -31.33 4.14
C THR A 20 -0.32 -31.49 3.17
N PRO A 21 -0.88 -32.70 2.99
CA PRO A 21 -1.92 -32.93 1.97
C PRO A 21 -3.13 -31.99 2.10
N CYS A 22 -3.59 -31.74 3.32
CA CYS A 22 -4.75 -30.89 3.59
C CYS A 22 -4.55 -29.44 3.08
N PHE A 23 -3.40 -28.82 3.40
CA PHE A 23 -3.12 -27.47 2.96
C PHE A 23 -2.73 -27.41 1.49
N ARG A 24 -1.91 -28.33 1.02
CA ARG A 24 -1.44 -28.38 -0.37
C ARG A 24 -2.60 -28.42 -1.37
N ASP A 25 -3.63 -29.24 -1.09
CA ASP A 25 -4.77 -29.39 -2.00
C ASP A 25 -5.68 -28.13 -1.96
N ARG A 26 -5.82 -27.48 -0.80
CA ARG A 26 -6.51 -26.19 -0.71
C ARG A 26 -5.75 -25.07 -1.43
N LEU A 27 -4.44 -24.98 -1.22
CA LEU A 27 -3.60 -23.95 -1.85
C LEU A 27 -3.61 -24.01 -3.39
N LYS A 28 -3.63 -25.22 -3.96
CA LYS A 28 -3.71 -25.41 -5.43
C LYS A 28 -5.01 -24.93 -6.04
N ARG A 29 -6.09 -24.87 -5.26
CA ARG A 29 -7.41 -24.44 -5.72
C ARG A 29 -7.61 -22.92 -5.67
N ILE A 30 -6.69 -22.17 -5.08
CA ILE A 30 -6.78 -20.71 -4.99
C ILE A 30 -6.73 -20.11 -6.41
N GLY A 31 -7.80 -19.39 -6.76
CA GLY A 31 -8.00 -18.81 -8.09
C GLY A 31 -8.88 -19.63 -9.02
N ASP A 32 -9.22 -20.88 -8.65
CA ASP A 32 -10.15 -21.74 -9.42
C ASP A 32 -11.57 -21.75 -8.82
N GLY A 33 -11.77 -21.05 -7.69
CA GLY A 33 -13.01 -20.91 -6.96
C GLY A 33 -12.78 -20.58 -5.51
N LEU A 34 -13.85 -20.43 -4.75
CA LEU A 34 -13.76 -20.10 -3.32
C LEU A 34 -13.09 -21.23 -2.52
N VAL A 35 -12.06 -20.87 -1.77
CA VAL A 35 -11.37 -21.76 -0.82
C VAL A 35 -11.65 -21.29 0.61
N VAL A 36 -12.18 -22.17 1.44
CA VAL A 36 -12.53 -21.84 2.83
C VAL A 36 -11.54 -22.45 3.81
N PHE A 37 -11.10 -21.66 4.77
CA PHE A 37 -10.36 -22.07 5.97
C PHE A 37 -11.22 -21.74 7.19
N ASP A 38 -11.97 -22.73 7.67
CA ASP A 38 -12.83 -22.67 8.84
C ASP A 38 -12.09 -23.08 10.13
N HIS A 39 -12.66 -22.73 11.28
CA HIS A 39 -12.07 -22.98 12.61
C HIS A 39 -10.67 -22.38 12.82
N ILE A 40 -10.39 -21.26 12.15
CA ILE A 40 -9.11 -20.56 12.28
C ILE A 40 -9.24 -19.46 13.33
N VAL A 41 -8.77 -19.72 14.53
CA VAL A 41 -8.73 -18.71 15.61
C VAL A 41 -7.92 -17.49 15.21
N GLU A 42 -8.30 -16.31 15.71
CA GLU A 42 -7.71 -15.02 15.33
C GLU A 42 -6.17 -15.04 15.29
N PRO A 43 -5.44 -15.56 16.31
CA PRO A 43 -3.97 -15.57 16.25
C PRO A 43 -3.38 -16.40 15.11
N ALA A 44 -4.12 -17.40 14.60
CA ALA A 44 -3.67 -18.25 13.51
C ALA A 44 -3.96 -17.68 12.12
N GLN A 45 -4.83 -16.66 12.00
CA GLN A 45 -5.19 -16.05 10.72
C GLN A 45 -3.98 -15.47 9.99
N SER A 46 -3.07 -14.79 10.71
CA SER A 46 -1.84 -14.27 10.13
C SER A 46 -0.91 -15.35 9.59
N PHE A 47 -0.88 -16.52 10.22
CA PHE A 47 -0.13 -17.68 9.72
C PHE A 47 -0.73 -18.22 8.43
N ILE A 48 -2.06 -18.37 8.34
CA ILE A 48 -2.73 -18.83 7.12
C ILE A 48 -2.51 -17.83 5.98
N CYS A 49 -2.63 -16.53 6.24
CA CYS A 49 -2.33 -15.49 5.25
C CYS A 49 -0.86 -15.53 4.78
N ALA A 50 0.10 -15.74 5.69
CA ALA A 50 1.51 -15.88 5.36
C ALA A 50 1.77 -17.14 4.51
N LEU A 51 1.11 -18.26 4.83
CA LEU A 51 1.18 -19.50 4.07
C LEU A 51 0.68 -19.33 2.63
N ILE A 52 -0.48 -18.69 2.47
CA ILE A 52 -1.06 -18.38 1.15
C ILE A 52 -0.15 -17.43 0.37
N SER A 53 0.35 -16.39 1.03
CA SER A 53 1.28 -15.43 0.44
C SER A 53 2.55 -16.11 -0.09
N GLU A 54 3.15 -17.02 0.68
CA GLU A 54 4.36 -17.74 0.25
C GLU A 54 4.07 -18.61 -0.97
N HIS A 55 2.96 -19.33 -0.95
CA HIS A 55 2.52 -20.16 -2.08
C HIS A 55 2.33 -19.32 -3.35
N LEU A 56 1.67 -18.16 -3.25
CA LEU A 56 1.42 -17.28 -4.39
C LEU A 56 2.71 -16.64 -4.91
N ILE A 57 3.61 -16.18 -4.04
CA ILE A 57 4.88 -15.58 -4.43
C ILE A 57 5.76 -16.59 -5.16
N ALA A 58 5.78 -17.84 -4.71
CA ALA A 58 6.58 -18.90 -5.33
C ALA A 58 6.08 -19.32 -6.72
N HIS A 59 4.78 -19.15 -7.01
CA HIS A 59 4.15 -19.73 -8.19
C HIS A 59 3.55 -18.71 -9.16
N SER A 60 3.43 -17.43 -8.75
CA SER A 60 2.82 -16.40 -9.58
C SER A 60 3.27 -14.99 -9.21
N ASP A 61 2.97 -14.03 -10.09
CA ASP A 61 3.21 -12.60 -9.86
C ASP A 61 1.93 -11.89 -9.34
N ARG A 62 1.02 -12.64 -8.74
CA ARG A 62 -0.25 -12.13 -8.23
C ARG A 62 -0.04 -11.34 -6.94
N ARG A 63 -0.86 -10.32 -6.75
CA ARG A 63 -0.96 -9.57 -5.49
C ARG A 63 -2.03 -10.20 -4.62
N LEU A 64 -1.84 -10.11 -3.32
CA LEU A 64 -2.76 -10.56 -2.31
C LEU A 64 -3.40 -9.37 -1.63
N TRP A 65 -4.71 -9.26 -1.70
CA TRP A 65 -5.52 -8.33 -0.92
C TRP A 65 -6.14 -9.08 0.26
N ILE A 66 -5.91 -8.57 1.46
CA ILE A 66 -6.49 -9.15 2.67
C ILE A 66 -7.46 -8.14 3.25
N LEU A 67 -8.73 -8.50 3.27
CA LEU A 67 -9.83 -7.67 3.72
C LEU A 67 -10.23 -8.04 5.14
N THR A 68 -10.31 -7.04 6.00
CA THR A 68 -10.72 -7.17 7.40
C THR A 68 -11.99 -6.37 7.65
N LYS A 69 -12.72 -6.73 8.71
CA LYS A 69 -13.98 -6.06 9.08
C LYS A 69 -13.77 -4.70 9.73
N ASP A 70 -12.70 -4.54 10.51
CA ASP A 70 -12.42 -3.36 11.32
C ASP A 70 -10.91 -3.10 11.45
N LEU A 71 -10.58 -1.91 11.96
CA LEU A 71 -9.20 -1.44 12.12
C LEU A 71 -8.41 -2.33 13.07
N LEU A 72 -9.00 -2.76 14.18
CA LEU A 72 -8.29 -3.58 15.19
C LEU A 72 -7.84 -4.91 14.58
N SER A 73 -8.71 -5.54 13.79
CA SER A 73 -8.40 -6.76 13.05
C SER A 73 -7.31 -6.50 11.99
N GLN A 74 -7.37 -5.35 11.30
CA GLN A 74 -6.37 -4.94 10.32
C GLN A 74 -4.98 -4.77 10.97
N GLU A 75 -4.89 -4.06 12.09
CA GLU A 75 -3.63 -3.82 12.81
C GLU A 75 -3.03 -5.12 13.37
N ARG A 76 -3.86 -5.97 14.00
CA ARG A 76 -3.42 -7.26 14.54
C ARG A 76 -2.89 -8.17 13.44
N LEU A 77 -3.60 -8.21 12.31
CA LEU A 77 -3.16 -9.00 11.17
C LEU A 77 -1.84 -8.50 10.59
N ALA A 78 -1.68 -7.18 10.45
CA ALA A 78 -0.43 -6.59 9.97
C ALA A 78 0.75 -6.91 10.89
N GLN A 79 0.54 -6.79 12.22
CA GLN A 79 1.56 -7.16 13.22
C GLN A 79 1.88 -8.66 13.15
N GLY A 80 0.84 -9.50 13.04
CA GLY A 80 0.99 -10.95 12.92
C GLY A 80 1.77 -11.36 11.68
N LEU A 81 1.51 -10.74 10.52
CA LEU A 81 2.24 -11.02 9.28
C LEU A 81 3.73 -10.67 9.38
N ARG A 82 4.10 -9.60 10.08
CA ARG A 82 5.51 -9.26 10.32
C ARG A 82 6.24 -10.33 11.12
N LEU A 83 5.56 -11.02 12.06
CA LEU A 83 6.14 -12.17 12.79
C LEU A 83 6.51 -13.32 11.84
N TRP A 84 5.81 -13.44 10.70
CA TRP A 84 6.07 -14.41 9.66
C TRP A 84 6.97 -13.88 8.54
N SER A 85 7.73 -12.83 8.82
CA SER A 85 8.66 -12.18 7.86
C SER A 85 7.95 -11.70 6.58
N LYS A 86 6.70 -11.24 6.70
CA LYS A 86 5.94 -10.61 5.62
C LYS A 86 5.77 -9.13 5.93
N GLU A 87 6.05 -8.30 4.94
CA GLU A 87 5.88 -6.85 5.02
C GLU A 87 4.63 -6.45 4.23
N PRO A 88 3.46 -6.43 4.88
CA PRO A 88 2.24 -6.02 4.22
C PRO A 88 2.18 -4.50 4.07
N LEU A 89 1.64 -4.04 2.95
CA LEU A 89 1.23 -2.66 2.79
C LEU A 89 -0.09 -2.46 3.54
N PHE A 90 -0.07 -1.60 4.55
CA PHE A 90 -1.24 -1.20 5.30
C PHE A 90 -1.95 -0.06 4.57
N PHE A 91 -3.24 -0.22 4.22
CA PHE A 91 -4.05 0.84 3.64
C PHE A 91 -4.85 1.52 4.75
N PRO A 92 -4.54 2.80 5.09
CA PRO A 92 -5.18 3.48 6.21
C PRO A 92 -6.66 3.80 5.94
N ASP A 93 -7.49 3.74 6.98
CA ASP A 93 -8.90 4.14 6.95
C ASP A 93 -9.07 5.65 7.16
N LEU A 94 -10.03 6.25 6.48
CA LEU A 94 -10.37 7.67 6.66
C LEU A 94 -11.14 7.95 7.95
N GLU A 95 -11.89 6.98 8.48
CA GLU A 95 -12.72 7.19 9.68
C GLU A 95 -11.96 7.28 11.00
N GLN A 96 -10.67 6.93 11.02
CA GLN A 96 -9.82 7.11 12.20
C GLN A 96 -9.82 8.56 12.72
N ILE A 97 -10.35 9.51 11.94
CA ILE A 97 -10.24 10.95 12.17
C ILE A 97 -11.58 11.63 12.50
N SER A 98 -12.71 10.98 12.32
CA SER A 98 -14.02 11.66 12.41
C SER A 98 -14.48 12.00 13.85
N SER A 99 -13.64 11.96 14.85
CA SER A 99 -13.94 12.55 16.17
C SER A 99 -13.82 14.08 16.20
N SER A 100 -13.21 14.71 15.19
CA SER A 100 -13.20 16.17 15.03
C SER A 100 -13.72 16.54 13.63
N LYS A 101 -14.68 17.48 13.58
CA LYS A 101 -15.29 18.03 12.35
C LYS A 101 -14.32 18.86 11.48
N THR A 102 -13.04 18.59 11.53
CA THR A 102 -11.99 19.23 10.74
C THR A 102 -11.64 18.35 9.54
N LEU A 103 -11.14 18.96 8.48
CA LEU A 103 -10.65 18.33 7.25
C LEU A 103 -9.87 17.03 7.55
N PRO A 104 -9.91 16.03 6.66
CA PRO A 104 -9.12 14.81 6.82
C PRO A 104 -7.69 15.17 7.13
N ASP A 105 -7.10 14.51 8.15
CA ASP A 105 -5.72 14.72 8.55
C ASP A 105 -4.82 14.60 7.32
N GLN A 106 -4.02 15.62 7.04
CA GLN A 106 -3.13 15.65 5.89
C GLN A 106 -2.16 14.45 5.92
N GLU A 107 -1.80 14.00 7.13
CA GLU A 107 -0.92 12.86 7.33
C GLU A 107 -1.53 11.56 6.81
N ILE A 108 -2.75 11.23 7.22
CA ILE A 108 -3.44 9.99 6.76
C ILE A 108 -3.72 10.06 5.25
N TYR A 109 -4.07 11.24 4.74
CA TYR A 109 -4.21 11.38 3.30
C TYR A 109 -2.90 11.11 2.56
N ALA A 110 -1.79 11.60 3.08
CA ALA A 110 -0.47 11.38 2.53
C ALA A 110 -0.04 9.90 2.59
N GLU A 111 -0.32 9.22 3.71
CA GLU A 111 -0.10 7.78 3.86
C GLU A 111 -0.92 6.98 2.83
N ARG A 112 -2.18 7.34 2.63
CA ARG A 112 -3.04 6.73 1.61
C ARG A 112 -2.50 6.93 0.20
N LEU A 113 -2.03 8.14 -0.14
CA LEU A 113 -1.38 8.40 -1.43
C LEU A 113 -0.11 7.57 -1.61
N GLY A 114 0.70 7.43 -0.55
CA GLY A 114 1.87 6.57 -0.53
C GLY A 114 1.51 5.10 -0.78
N ALA A 115 0.44 4.63 -0.13
CA ALA A 115 -0.07 3.27 -0.31
C ALA A 115 -0.58 3.05 -1.75
N LEU A 116 -1.41 3.96 -2.28
CA LEU A 116 -1.91 3.88 -3.66
C LEU A 116 -0.77 3.87 -4.68
N LYS A 117 0.25 4.73 -4.48
CA LYS A 117 1.43 4.72 -5.31
C LYS A 117 2.15 3.37 -5.27
N SER A 118 2.35 2.80 -4.08
CA SER A 118 3.02 1.50 -3.91
C SER A 118 2.22 0.34 -4.52
N ILE A 119 0.88 0.46 -4.57
CA ILE A 119 0.01 -0.50 -5.26
C ILE A 119 0.16 -0.36 -6.78
N TYR A 120 0.22 0.85 -7.29
CA TYR A 120 0.27 1.14 -8.72
C TYR A 120 1.68 0.97 -9.32
N ASP A 121 2.72 1.30 -8.57
CA ASP A 121 4.11 1.29 -9.04
C ASP A 121 4.57 -0.13 -9.38
N SER A 122 4.97 -0.34 -10.63
CA SER A 122 5.46 -1.64 -11.12
C SER A 122 6.85 -2.00 -10.60
N GLU A 123 7.67 -1.02 -10.20
CA GLU A 123 9.04 -1.26 -9.72
C GLU A 123 9.07 -1.72 -8.26
N LYS A 124 8.13 -1.24 -7.43
CA LYS A 124 8.02 -1.60 -6.01
C LYS A 124 6.65 -2.20 -5.71
N LYS A 125 6.28 -3.23 -6.43
CA LYS A 125 4.97 -3.84 -6.32
C LYS A 125 4.71 -4.38 -4.91
N ALA A 126 3.80 -3.73 -4.16
CA ALA A 126 3.32 -4.28 -2.91
C ALA A 126 2.66 -5.64 -3.17
N ARG A 127 3.21 -6.71 -2.59
CA ARG A 127 2.72 -8.08 -2.82
C ARG A 127 1.53 -8.43 -1.93
N ILE A 128 1.48 -7.86 -0.74
CA ILE A 128 0.40 -8.06 0.24
C ILE A 128 -0.15 -6.68 0.58
N VAL A 129 -1.44 -6.47 0.41
CA VAL A 129 -2.16 -5.26 0.81
C VAL A 129 -3.20 -5.65 1.83
N ILE A 130 -3.24 -4.98 2.97
CA ILE A 130 -4.28 -5.15 3.99
C ILE A 130 -5.14 -3.89 4.01
N ALA A 131 -6.45 -4.07 3.83
CA ALA A 131 -7.43 -2.99 3.87
C ALA A 131 -8.69 -3.44 4.62
N MET A 132 -9.48 -2.50 5.12
CA MET A 132 -10.84 -2.84 5.54
C MET A 132 -11.74 -3.06 4.31
N ALA A 133 -12.68 -3.99 4.39
CA ALA A 133 -13.60 -4.28 3.28
C ALA A 133 -14.37 -3.02 2.85
N LYS A 134 -14.84 -2.20 3.81
CA LYS A 134 -15.52 -0.92 3.51
C LYS A 134 -14.66 0.09 2.75
N SER A 135 -13.34 0.04 2.92
CA SER A 135 -12.42 0.96 2.21
C SER A 135 -12.41 0.74 0.71
N LEU A 136 -12.85 -0.42 0.20
CA LEU A 136 -12.94 -0.67 -1.23
C LEU A 136 -13.95 0.24 -1.95
N GLU A 137 -15.01 0.66 -1.23
CA GLU A 137 -16.03 1.59 -1.74
C GLU A 137 -15.63 3.06 -1.56
N GLU A 138 -14.49 3.33 -0.92
CA GLU A 138 -14.03 4.69 -0.72
C GLU A 138 -13.46 5.30 -1.99
N LYS A 139 -13.68 6.60 -2.13
CA LYS A 139 -13.19 7.37 -3.25
C LYS A 139 -11.72 7.72 -3.09
N VAL A 140 -10.95 7.33 -4.07
CA VAL A 140 -9.50 7.55 -4.16
C VAL A 140 -9.14 8.13 -5.54
N PRO A 141 -7.98 8.77 -5.71
CA PRO A 141 -7.47 9.14 -7.02
C PRO A 141 -7.33 7.90 -7.92
N SER A 142 -7.67 8.00 -9.20
CA SER A 142 -7.44 6.89 -10.13
C SER A 142 -5.95 6.70 -10.44
N PRO A 143 -5.52 5.49 -10.85
CA PRO A 143 -4.13 5.25 -11.28
C PRO A 143 -3.69 6.22 -12.38
N ALA A 144 -4.54 6.50 -13.36
CA ALA A 144 -4.27 7.43 -14.44
C ALA A 144 -4.06 8.87 -13.92
N THR A 145 -4.81 9.27 -12.89
CA THR A 145 -4.64 10.57 -12.26
C THR A 145 -3.32 10.66 -11.50
N LEU A 146 -2.96 9.64 -10.72
CA LEU A 146 -1.66 9.60 -10.04
C LEU A 146 -0.51 9.72 -11.02
N GLU A 147 -0.61 9.10 -12.20
CA GLU A 147 0.42 9.16 -13.24
C GLU A 147 0.48 10.53 -13.92
N SER A 148 -0.66 11.10 -14.28
CA SER A 148 -0.72 12.36 -15.04
C SER A 148 -0.41 13.59 -14.19
N GLN A 149 -0.62 13.54 -12.88
CA GLN A 149 -0.45 14.64 -11.94
C GLN A 149 0.74 14.45 -11.01
N LYS A 150 1.87 13.98 -11.56
CA LYS A 150 3.13 13.84 -10.83
C LYS A 150 4.25 14.64 -11.50
N ILE A 151 5.18 15.11 -10.71
CA ILE A 151 6.50 15.60 -11.15
C ILE A 151 7.49 14.48 -10.87
N SER A 152 8.22 14.05 -11.89
CA SER A 152 9.35 13.13 -11.73
C SER A 152 10.64 13.88 -12.01
N LEU A 153 11.63 13.74 -11.12
CA LEU A 153 12.94 14.35 -11.21
C LEU A 153 14.00 13.27 -11.03
N SER A 154 15.09 13.37 -11.77
CA SER A 154 16.22 12.46 -11.69
C SER A 154 17.53 13.21 -11.69
N LYS A 155 18.55 12.66 -11.05
CA LYS A 155 19.91 13.16 -11.11
C LYS A 155 20.39 13.25 -12.56
N GLY A 156 21.09 14.31 -12.91
CA GLY A 156 21.54 14.59 -14.28
C GLY A 156 20.46 15.18 -15.20
N GLN A 157 19.22 15.33 -14.72
CA GLN A 157 18.15 15.94 -15.51
C GLN A 157 18.36 17.44 -15.66
N CYS A 158 18.24 17.96 -16.89
CA CYS A 158 18.28 19.39 -17.17
C CYS A 158 16.89 20.01 -17.04
N ILE A 159 16.71 20.82 -16.02
CA ILE A 159 15.52 21.64 -15.78
C ILE A 159 15.94 22.89 -15.03
N SER A 160 15.54 24.10 -15.49
CA SER A 160 15.83 25.29 -14.69
C SER A 160 15.04 25.28 -13.37
N LEU A 161 15.67 25.79 -12.33
CA LEU A 161 15.08 25.88 -10.99
C LEU A 161 13.77 26.68 -11.03
N GLU A 162 13.67 27.74 -11.85
CA GLU A 162 12.44 28.51 -12.06
C GLU A 162 11.30 27.65 -12.64
N LYS A 163 11.61 26.80 -13.63
CA LYS A 163 10.62 25.87 -14.21
C LYS A 163 10.15 24.83 -13.21
N LEU A 164 11.04 24.37 -12.34
CA LEU A 164 10.67 23.44 -11.28
C LEU A 164 9.75 24.11 -10.26
N VAL A 165 10.04 25.33 -9.84
CA VAL A 165 9.17 26.11 -8.94
C VAL A 165 7.77 26.26 -9.55
N ILE A 166 7.66 26.69 -10.81
CA ILE A 166 6.36 26.81 -11.49
C ILE A 166 5.62 25.46 -11.53
N LYS A 167 6.33 24.35 -11.78
CA LYS A 167 5.70 23.03 -11.74
C LYS A 167 5.18 22.66 -10.36
N LEU A 168 5.94 22.94 -9.29
CA LEU A 168 5.51 22.66 -7.91
C LEU A 168 4.28 23.50 -7.53
N GLU A 169 4.27 24.80 -7.88
CA GLU A 169 3.10 25.67 -7.67
C GLU A 169 1.86 25.16 -8.43
N ASN A 170 2.03 24.70 -9.67
CA ASN A 170 0.94 24.16 -10.49
C ASN A 170 0.34 22.86 -9.91
N ILE A 171 1.10 22.10 -9.11
CA ILE A 171 0.60 20.92 -8.40
C ILE A 171 0.21 21.22 -6.95
N SER A 172 -0.01 22.52 -6.62
CA SER A 172 -0.49 22.99 -5.32
C SER A 172 0.49 22.78 -4.16
N TYR A 173 1.80 22.88 -4.43
CA TYR A 173 2.79 22.95 -3.36
C TYR A 173 2.95 24.39 -2.89
N GLU A 174 3.05 24.57 -1.58
CA GLU A 174 3.17 25.87 -0.95
C GLU A 174 4.62 26.24 -0.67
N ARG A 175 4.98 27.50 -0.99
CA ARG A 175 6.31 28.02 -0.71
C ARG A 175 6.47 28.35 0.77
N SER A 176 7.51 27.84 1.40
CA SER A 176 7.90 28.14 2.78
C SER A 176 9.34 28.63 2.88
N SER A 177 9.72 29.22 4.00
CA SER A 177 11.12 29.55 4.29
C SER A 177 11.95 28.31 4.64
N ILE A 178 11.31 27.34 5.29
CA ILE A 178 11.83 26.01 5.66
C ILE A 178 10.71 25.03 5.44
N VAL A 179 11.01 23.87 4.92
CA VAL A 179 10.03 22.78 4.77
C VAL A 179 9.81 22.12 6.14
N THR A 180 8.55 22.09 6.58
CA THR A 180 8.11 21.50 7.85
C THR A 180 6.94 20.54 7.68
N GLU A 181 6.21 20.65 6.56
CA GLU A 181 5.00 19.85 6.29
C GLU A 181 4.99 19.35 4.85
N ARG A 182 4.28 18.26 4.64
CA ARG A 182 4.09 17.70 3.30
C ARG A 182 3.35 18.68 2.38
N GLY A 183 3.75 18.72 1.10
CA GLY A 183 3.20 19.68 0.14
C GLY A 183 3.88 21.05 0.19
N GLN A 184 4.94 21.22 0.96
CA GLN A 184 5.75 22.42 0.99
C GLN A 184 7.02 22.28 0.14
N TYR A 185 7.52 23.44 -0.33
CA TYR A 185 8.87 23.57 -0.88
C TYR A 185 9.56 24.84 -0.36
N ALA A 186 10.88 24.80 -0.27
CA ALA A 186 11.72 25.93 0.13
C ALA A 186 12.89 26.12 -0.84
N LEU A 187 13.23 27.37 -1.16
CA LEU A 187 14.27 27.71 -2.11
C LEU A 187 15.42 28.46 -1.40
N ARG A 188 16.65 27.97 -1.57
CA ARG A 188 17.86 28.60 -1.02
C ARG A 188 19.00 28.55 -2.00
N GLY A 189 19.17 29.65 -2.78
CA GLY A 189 20.19 29.70 -3.83
C GLY A 189 19.95 28.66 -4.93
N GLY A 190 20.91 27.77 -5.15
CA GLY A 190 20.81 26.65 -6.08
C GLY A 190 20.24 25.37 -5.47
N ILE A 191 19.58 25.44 -4.32
CA ILE A 191 19.02 24.29 -3.60
C ILE A 191 17.51 24.47 -3.46
N ILE A 192 16.75 23.43 -3.74
CA ILE A 192 15.32 23.37 -3.46
C ILE A 192 15.02 22.17 -2.56
N ASP A 193 14.41 22.45 -1.42
CA ASP A 193 13.87 21.44 -0.52
C ASP A 193 12.39 21.23 -0.86
N VAL A 194 11.95 20.00 -0.98
CA VAL A 194 10.56 19.63 -1.30
C VAL A 194 10.13 18.55 -0.34
N PHE A 195 8.94 18.66 0.26
CA PHE A 195 8.33 17.56 1.02
C PHE A 195 7.18 16.95 0.20
N PRO A 196 7.43 15.85 -0.53
CA PRO A 196 6.39 15.24 -1.33
C PRO A 196 5.23 14.74 -0.47
N LEU A 197 3.99 14.86 -0.96
CA LEU A 197 2.80 14.45 -0.23
C LEU A 197 2.80 12.98 0.18
N GLN A 198 3.37 12.12 -0.68
CA GLN A 198 3.39 10.67 -0.50
C GLN A 198 4.65 10.12 0.18
N SER A 199 5.59 10.98 0.57
CA SER A 199 6.87 10.55 1.16
C SER A 199 6.87 10.70 2.68
N SER A 200 7.63 9.84 3.37
CA SER A 200 7.90 9.97 4.80
C SER A 200 8.85 11.12 5.11
N ASP A 201 9.81 11.35 4.22
CA ASP A 201 10.89 12.30 4.41
C ASP A 201 10.91 13.35 3.30
N PRO A 202 11.33 14.60 3.61
CA PRO A 202 11.57 15.64 2.61
C PRO A 202 12.82 15.35 1.79
N VAL A 203 12.88 15.95 0.61
CA VAL A 203 13.94 15.74 -0.36
C VAL A 203 14.62 17.07 -0.66
N ARG A 204 15.95 17.09 -0.62
CA ARG A 204 16.81 18.20 -1.03
C ARG A 204 17.38 17.93 -2.40
N ILE A 205 17.22 18.89 -3.31
CA ILE A 205 17.68 18.83 -4.70
C ILE A 205 18.69 19.96 -4.89
N GLU A 206 19.91 19.61 -5.24
CA GLU A 206 20.98 20.57 -5.52
C GLU A 206 21.16 20.71 -7.02
N PHE A 207 21.32 21.93 -7.47
CA PHE A 207 21.51 22.30 -8.87
C PHE A 207 22.91 22.81 -9.15
N PHE A 208 23.48 22.37 -10.27
CA PHE A 208 24.63 22.99 -10.88
C PHE A 208 24.19 23.63 -12.21
N GLY A 209 23.97 24.94 -12.21
CA GLY A 209 23.27 25.61 -13.32
C GLY A 209 21.82 25.11 -13.44
N ASP A 210 21.46 24.57 -14.60
CA ASP A 210 20.14 23.98 -14.88
C ASP A 210 20.13 22.46 -14.77
N GLU A 211 21.20 21.84 -14.30
CA GLU A 211 21.30 20.38 -14.13
C GLU A 211 21.11 20.02 -12.66
N ILE A 212 20.35 18.95 -12.39
CA ILE A 212 20.22 18.35 -11.06
C ILE A 212 21.49 17.57 -10.75
N ASP A 213 22.32 18.10 -9.85
CA ASP A 213 23.59 17.50 -9.44
C ASP A 213 23.38 16.38 -8.42
N SER A 214 22.53 16.61 -7.42
CA SER A 214 22.23 15.60 -6.39
C SER A 214 20.79 15.68 -5.90
N ILE A 215 20.27 14.52 -5.50
CA ILE A 215 18.98 14.39 -4.83
C ILE A 215 19.21 13.56 -3.56
N ARG A 216 18.73 14.06 -2.41
CA ARG A 216 18.91 13.37 -1.13
C ARG A 216 17.69 13.54 -0.22
N GLU A 217 17.34 12.49 0.49
CA GLU A 217 16.40 12.55 1.61
C GLU A 217 17.09 13.18 2.82
N PHE A 218 16.37 13.97 3.61
CA PHE A 218 16.89 14.57 4.82
C PHE A 218 15.87 14.53 5.96
N ASP A 219 16.37 14.48 7.17
CA ASP A 219 15.59 14.52 8.39
C ASP A 219 15.10 15.94 8.67
N ILE A 220 13.78 16.08 8.91
CA ILE A 220 13.12 17.37 9.03
C ILE A 220 13.57 18.15 10.27
N ASP A 221 13.88 17.47 11.38
CA ASP A 221 14.23 18.09 12.64
C ASP A 221 15.70 18.51 12.65
N SER A 222 16.59 17.59 12.30
CA SER A 222 18.04 17.85 12.29
C SER A 222 18.54 18.50 11.00
N GLN A 223 17.75 18.54 9.94
CA GLN A 223 18.12 19.01 8.59
C GLN A 223 19.31 18.24 7.99
N SER A 224 19.63 17.08 8.56
CA SER A 224 20.74 16.23 8.13
C SER A 224 20.33 15.27 7.02
N SER A 225 21.22 15.07 6.05
CA SER A 225 20.98 14.11 4.96
C SER A 225 20.88 12.69 5.51
N ILE A 226 19.85 11.95 5.06
CA ILE A 226 19.62 10.54 5.40
C ILE A 226 20.21 9.66 4.31
N ASN A 227 19.72 9.79 3.08
CA ASN A 227 20.07 8.95 1.94
C ASN A 227 20.30 9.77 0.69
N LEU A 228 21.24 9.34 -0.17
CA LEU A 228 21.35 9.80 -1.55
C LEU A 228 20.44 8.93 -2.42
N ILE A 229 19.61 9.56 -3.24
CA ILE A 229 18.67 8.89 -4.14
C ILE A 229 18.87 9.34 -5.59
N GLU A 230 18.61 8.46 -6.55
CA GLU A 230 18.80 8.76 -7.98
C GLU A 230 17.60 9.52 -8.58
N SER A 231 16.43 9.41 -7.98
CA SER A 231 15.21 10.07 -8.46
C SER A 231 14.19 10.30 -7.35
N MET A 232 13.32 11.28 -7.57
CA MET A 232 12.19 11.54 -6.69
C MET A 232 10.92 11.81 -7.50
N GLN A 233 9.78 11.66 -6.85
CA GLN A 233 8.48 12.01 -7.42
C GLN A 233 7.69 12.86 -6.43
N ALA A 234 6.92 13.82 -6.94
CA ALA A 234 6.00 14.64 -6.16
C ALA A 234 4.61 14.55 -6.79
N LEU A 235 3.62 14.07 -6.04
CA LEU A 235 2.22 14.00 -6.45
C LEU A 235 1.52 15.34 -6.22
N SER A 236 0.56 15.68 -7.09
CA SER A 236 -0.24 16.88 -6.97
C SER A 236 -1.19 16.86 -5.78
N GLY A 237 -1.33 17.97 -5.06
CA GLY A 237 -2.40 18.19 -4.09
C GLY A 237 -3.80 18.18 -4.72
N GLU A 238 -3.93 18.45 -6.03
CA GLU A 238 -5.19 18.42 -6.79
C GLU A 238 -5.71 17.01 -7.09
N VAL A 239 -4.91 15.97 -6.84
CA VAL A 239 -5.29 14.55 -6.99
C VAL A 239 -6.58 14.23 -6.21
N ARG A 240 -6.92 15.04 -5.18
CA ARG A 240 -8.18 14.90 -4.39
C ARG A 240 -9.45 15.07 -5.22
N LYS A 241 -9.38 15.69 -6.40
CA LYS A 241 -10.58 16.02 -7.22
C LYS A 241 -11.03 14.89 -8.15
N THR A 242 -10.16 13.94 -8.44
CA THR A 242 -10.46 12.81 -9.34
C THR A 242 -10.74 11.58 -8.51
N GLN A 243 -11.94 11.01 -8.66
CA GLN A 243 -12.45 9.98 -7.76
C GLN A 243 -12.74 8.72 -8.53
N SER A 244 -12.06 7.66 -8.15
CA SER A 244 -12.26 6.27 -8.50
C SER A 244 -12.52 5.50 -7.21
N LEU A 245 -13.06 4.30 -7.27
CA LEU A 245 -13.16 3.45 -6.09
C LEU A 245 -11.83 2.74 -5.85
N LEU A 246 -11.49 2.48 -4.57
CA LEU A 246 -10.29 1.70 -4.26
C LEU A 246 -10.34 0.30 -4.89
N GLU A 247 -11.54 -0.26 -5.04
CA GLU A 247 -11.74 -1.54 -5.71
C GLU A 247 -11.15 -1.57 -7.14
N GLU A 248 -11.10 -0.44 -7.84
CA GLU A 248 -10.52 -0.35 -9.18
C GLU A 248 -8.99 -0.58 -9.23
N TYR A 249 -8.32 -0.55 -8.07
CA TYR A 249 -6.91 -0.91 -7.94
C TYR A 249 -6.67 -2.43 -7.87
N ILE A 250 -7.74 -3.22 -7.68
CA ILE A 250 -7.67 -4.68 -7.65
C ILE A 250 -7.68 -5.18 -9.10
N SER A 251 -6.59 -5.82 -9.49
CA SER A 251 -6.50 -6.46 -10.81
C SER A 251 -7.32 -7.76 -10.83
N THR A 252 -7.78 -8.16 -12.01
CA THR A 252 -8.45 -9.47 -12.22
C THR A 252 -7.55 -10.67 -11.89
N SER A 253 -6.23 -10.46 -11.87
CA SER A 253 -5.24 -11.48 -11.48
C SER A 253 -4.96 -11.53 -9.99
N ASP A 254 -5.35 -10.50 -9.23
CA ASP A 254 -5.09 -10.43 -7.80
C ASP A 254 -5.99 -11.44 -7.05
N ILE A 255 -5.52 -11.90 -5.90
CA ILE A 255 -6.25 -12.80 -5.02
C ILE A 255 -6.79 -12.00 -3.83
N ILE A 256 -8.06 -12.20 -3.52
CA ILE A 256 -8.74 -11.54 -2.40
C ILE A 256 -8.97 -12.58 -1.30
N ILE A 257 -8.43 -12.30 -0.11
CA ILE A 257 -8.75 -13.01 1.14
C ILE A 257 -9.72 -12.15 1.94
N SER A 258 -10.84 -12.71 2.35
CA SER A 258 -11.75 -12.10 3.32
C SER A 258 -11.62 -12.78 4.68
N ILE A 259 -11.51 -12.02 5.76
CA ILE A 259 -11.38 -12.52 7.13
C ILE A 259 -12.62 -12.18 7.94
N GLY A 260 -13.27 -13.22 8.49
CA GLY A 260 -14.45 -13.09 9.31
C GLY A 260 -15.61 -12.43 8.54
N ASP A 261 -16.35 -11.55 9.21
CA ASP A 261 -17.53 -10.87 8.62
C ASP A 261 -17.19 -9.75 7.61
N ALA A 262 -15.99 -9.75 7.04
CA ALA A 262 -15.64 -8.82 5.97
C ALA A 262 -16.42 -9.21 4.70
N GLN A 263 -17.64 -8.68 4.55
CA GLN A 263 -18.55 -8.98 3.45
C GLN A 263 -18.02 -8.42 2.12
N HIS A 264 -17.27 -9.24 1.40
CA HIS A 264 -16.82 -8.94 0.04
C HIS A 264 -16.62 -10.24 -0.74
N LYS A 265 -16.86 -10.20 -2.05
CA LYS A 265 -16.53 -11.34 -2.91
C LYS A 265 -15.03 -11.64 -2.83
N CYS A 266 -14.66 -12.87 -2.51
CA CYS A 266 -13.28 -13.27 -2.28
C CYS A 266 -12.96 -14.61 -2.95
N ASP A 267 -11.66 -14.88 -3.10
CA ASP A 267 -11.12 -16.17 -3.55
C ASP A 267 -10.85 -17.10 -2.36
N VAL A 268 -10.55 -16.50 -1.21
CA VAL A 268 -10.28 -17.22 0.04
C VAL A 268 -11.07 -16.59 1.17
N TYR A 269 -11.74 -17.42 1.95
CA TYR A 269 -12.45 -17.02 3.16
C TYR A 269 -11.85 -17.68 4.39
N ILE A 270 -11.52 -16.89 5.40
CA ILE A 270 -10.95 -17.36 6.67
C ILE A 270 -11.91 -16.97 7.79
N THR A 271 -12.39 -17.96 8.57
CA THR A 271 -13.36 -17.75 9.65
C THR A 271 -13.02 -18.57 10.90
N GLU A 272 -13.45 -18.08 12.06
CA GLU A 272 -13.40 -18.80 13.34
C GLU A 272 -14.59 -19.76 13.48
N ASP A 273 -15.70 -19.44 12.84
CA ASP A 273 -16.92 -20.23 12.90
C ASP A 273 -16.84 -21.47 12.02
N ALA A 274 -17.61 -22.51 12.39
CA ALA A 274 -17.90 -23.60 11.49
C ALA A 274 -18.81 -23.08 10.37
N GLU A 275 -18.43 -23.24 9.12
CA GLU A 275 -19.40 -23.05 8.05
C GLU A 275 -20.53 -24.08 8.20
N ASP A 276 -21.75 -23.60 8.42
CA ASP A 276 -22.93 -24.43 8.33
C ASP A 276 -23.12 -24.80 6.85
N ARG A 277 -22.65 -25.97 6.43
CA ARG A 277 -22.76 -26.46 5.04
C ARG A 277 -24.21 -26.79 4.62
N GLY A 278 -25.17 -26.21 5.30
CA GLY A 278 -26.61 -26.36 5.07
C GLY A 278 -27.20 -25.16 4.30
N GLY A 279 -26.76 -24.94 3.10
CA GLY A 279 -27.36 -23.97 2.18
C GLY A 279 -26.37 -23.52 1.13
N GLU A 280 -26.45 -24.11 -0.06
CA GLU A 280 -25.97 -23.47 -1.29
C GLU A 280 -26.80 -22.21 -1.51
N GLU A 281 -26.61 -21.15 -0.73
CA GLU A 281 -27.09 -19.83 -1.05
C GLU A 281 -26.04 -19.13 -1.91
N ASP A 282 -26.33 -19.17 -3.14
CA ASP A 282 -26.06 -18.33 -4.31
C ASP A 282 -25.14 -17.12 -4.10
N PHE A 283 -23.86 -17.34 -3.81
CA PHE A 283 -22.82 -16.30 -4.02
C PHE A 283 -22.49 -16.10 -5.51
N SER A 284 -23.19 -16.84 -6.40
CA SER A 284 -23.00 -16.75 -7.85
C SER A 284 -23.81 -15.62 -8.52
N ALA A 285 -24.72 -14.94 -7.80
CA ALA A 285 -25.72 -14.05 -8.38
C ALA A 285 -25.48 -12.56 -8.18
N ALA A 286 -24.23 -12.11 -7.96
CA ALA A 286 -23.90 -10.67 -8.03
C ALA A 286 -22.80 -10.40 -9.06
N GLY A 287 -23.24 -10.18 -10.31
CA GLY A 287 -22.49 -9.46 -11.33
C GLY A 287 -21.31 -10.20 -11.94
N GLY A 288 -21.58 -10.94 -13.01
CA GLY A 288 -20.56 -11.25 -13.99
C GLY A 288 -19.88 -9.98 -14.46
N ARG A 289 -18.56 -9.91 -14.38
CA ARG A 289 -17.77 -8.91 -15.11
C ARG A 289 -18.05 -9.13 -16.59
N GLN A 290 -18.87 -8.27 -17.21
CA GLN A 290 -18.91 -8.15 -18.67
C GLN A 290 -17.62 -7.44 -19.10
N ILE A 291 -17.01 -8.02 -20.12
CA ILE A 291 -15.82 -7.58 -20.85
C ILE A 291 -16.01 -6.18 -21.44
#